data_fa71b9763d595005921bc29481398a9b
#
_entry.id   fa71b9763d595005921bc29481398a9b
#
_cell.length_a   1.000
_cell.length_b   1.000
_cell.length_c   1.000
_cell.angle_alpha   90.00
_cell.angle_beta   90.00
_cell.angle_gamma   90.00
#
_symmetry.space_group_name_H-M   'P 1'
#
loop_
_entity.id
_entity.type
_entity.pdbx_description
1 polymer ?
#
loop_
_entity_poly.entity_id
_entity_poly.type
_entity_poly.pdbx_seq_one_letter_code
_entity_poly.pdbx_strand_id
1 'polypeptide(L)' 'MSSVTVEQAIKSVELCQSLSDLHQDIVLFRFDDLKGEIYILAGQDLEIVIYDSGLWEFLPNEAQF' A
#
# COMPACT_ATOMS: atom_id res chain seq x y z
N MET A 1 4.00 -13.92 -15.21
CA MET A 1 4.06 -12.52 -14.80
C MET A 1 2.78 -12.14 -14.06
N SER A 2 2.92 -11.57 -12.89
CA SER A 2 1.77 -11.16 -12.08
C SER A 2 1.29 -9.79 -12.51
N SER A 3 0.00 -9.57 -12.32
CA SER A 3 -0.62 -8.26 -12.54
C SER A 3 -1.41 -7.88 -11.30
N VAL A 4 -1.65 -6.59 -11.17
CA VAL A 4 -2.51 -6.09 -10.11
C VAL A 4 -3.91 -6.66 -10.31
N THR A 5 -4.51 -7.18 -9.25
CA THR A 5 -5.89 -7.64 -9.30
C THR A 5 -6.85 -6.47 -9.22
N VAL A 6 -8.10 -6.71 -9.61
CA VAL A 6 -9.13 -5.67 -9.52
C VAL A 6 -9.32 -5.25 -8.06
N GLU A 7 -9.32 -6.22 -7.16
CA GLU A 7 -9.48 -5.94 -5.73
C GLU A 7 -8.35 -5.06 -5.21
N GLN A 8 -7.11 -5.34 -5.64
CA GLN A 8 -5.98 -4.51 -5.26
C GLN A 8 -6.12 -3.11 -5.82
N ALA A 9 -6.52 -3.00 -7.08
CA ALA A 9 -6.62 -1.69 -7.71
C ALA A 9 -7.64 -0.82 -6.99
N ILE A 10 -8.80 -1.38 -6.69
CA ILE A 10 -9.84 -0.63 -5.99
C ILE A 10 -9.35 -0.24 -4.59
N LYS A 11 -8.78 -1.19 -3.87
CA LYS A 11 -8.32 -0.91 -2.51
C LYS A 11 -7.21 0.13 -2.50
N SER A 12 -6.30 0.10 -3.49
CA SER A 12 -5.23 1.06 -3.52
C SER A 12 -5.76 2.47 -3.71
N VAL A 13 -6.78 2.65 -4.56
CA VAL A 13 -7.38 3.97 -4.74
C VAL A 13 -8.07 4.42 -3.46
N GLU A 14 -8.81 3.52 -2.81
CA GLU A 14 -9.49 3.86 -1.55
C GLU A 14 -8.50 4.28 -0.48
N LEU A 15 -7.41 3.54 -0.34
CA LEU A 15 -6.42 3.86 0.68
C LEU A 15 -5.70 5.16 0.36
N CYS A 16 -5.35 5.38 -0.91
CA CYS A 16 -4.70 6.61 -1.30
C CYS A 16 -5.62 7.81 -1.10
N GLN A 17 -6.91 7.64 -1.34
CA GLN A 17 -7.86 8.70 -1.07
C GLN A 17 -7.92 9.03 0.42
N SER A 18 -7.94 8.02 1.27
CA SER A 18 -7.94 8.23 2.72
C SER A 18 -6.67 8.95 3.16
N LEU A 19 -5.52 8.55 2.62
CA LEU A 19 -4.26 9.21 2.95
C LEU A 19 -4.26 10.66 2.48
N SER A 20 -4.83 10.92 1.32
CA SER A 20 -4.95 12.27 0.80
C SER A 20 -5.85 13.11 1.71
N ASP A 21 -6.94 12.54 2.18
CA ASP A 21 -7.84 13.25 3.10
C ASP A 21 -7.14 13.60 4.41
N LEU A 22 -6.16 12.79 4.81
CA LEU A 22 -5.37 13.05 6.01
C LEU A 22 -4.13 13.90 5.72
N HIS A 23 -4.00 14.39 4.47
CA HIS A 23 -2.86 15.20 4.04
C HIS A 23 -1.53 14.46 4.15
N GLN A 24 -1.56 13.16 3.93
CA GLN A 24 -0.36 12.34 3.91
C GLN A 24 0.07 12.14 2.46
N ASP A 25 1.27 12.57 2.13
CA ASP A 25 1.77 12.43 0.76
C ASP A 25 2.16 11.00 0.49
N ILE A 26 1.88 10.55 -0.73
CA ILE A 26 2.34 9.24 -1.17
C ILE A 26 3.77 9.40 -1.64
N VAL A 27 4.68 8.76 -0.93
CA VAL A 27 6.11 8.87 -1.22
C VAL A 27 6.53 7.81 -2.23
N LEU A 28 6.00 6.59 -2.08
CA LEU A 28 6.36 5.48 -2.95
C LEU A 28 5.14 4.60 -3.13
N PHE A 29 4.93 4.18 -4.38
CA PHE A 29 3.87 3.23 -4.71
C PHE A 29 4.49 2.24 -5.67
N ARG A 30 4.53 0.96 -5.28
CA ARG A 30 5.11 -0.02 -6.19
C ARG A 30 4.38 -1.35 -6.06
N PHE A 31 4.43 -2.09 -7.15
CA PHE A 31 3.88 -3.43 -7.21
C PHE A 31 5.04 -4.42 -7.23
N ASP A 32 5.03 -5.33 -6.28
CA ASP A 32 6.02 -6.40 -6.20
C ASP A 32 5.46 -7.60 -6.95
N ASP A 33 5.92 -7.81 -8.18
CA ASP A 33 5.35 -8.86 -9.00
C ASP A 33 5.82 -10.25 -8.60
N LEU A 34 6.83 -10.35 -7.77
CA LEU A 34 7.23 -11.65 -7.24
C LEU A 34 6.27 -12.12 -6.16
N LYS A 35 5.77 -11.19 -5.36
CA LYS A 35 4.83 -11.52 -4.28
C LYS A 35 3.39 -11.24 -4.66
N GLY A 36 3.16 -10.46 -5.72
CA GLY A 36 1.81 -10.06 -6.09
C GLY A 36 1.21 -9.08 -5.12
N GLU A 37 2.02 -8.22 -4.52
CA GLU A 37 1.59 -7.29 -3.49
C GLU A 37 1.88 -5.87 -3.91
N ILE A 38 1.02 -4.95 -3.47
CA ILE A 38 1.25 -3.52 -3.63
C ILE A 38 1.82 -2.98 -2.33
N TYR A 39 2.88 -2.19 -2.44
CA TYR A 39 3.51 -1.53 -1.31
C TYR A 39 3.35 -0.04 -1.45
N ILE A 40 2.87 0.62 -0.40
CA ILE A 40 2.68 2.07 -0.37
C ILE A 40 3.42 2.62 0.82
N LEU A 41 4.25 3.63 0.57
CA LEU A 41 4.91 4.39 1.63
C LEU A 41 4.31 5.80 1.60
N ALA A 42 3.81 6.26 2.72
CA ALA A 42 3.15 7.56 2.81
C ALA A 42 3.60 8.29 4.05
N GLY A 43 3.54 9.61 3.99
CA GLY A 43 3.93 10.44 5.11
C GLY A 43 5.39 10.20 5.48
N GLN A 44 5.66 10.09 6.76
CA GLN A 44 7.02 9.86 7.22
C GLN A 44 7.35 8.39 7.34
N ASP A 45 6.43 7.58 7.78
CA ASP A 45 6.72 6.16 8.00
C ASP A 45 5.47 5.29 7.98
N LEU A 46 4.44 5.70 7.26
CA LEU A 46 3.27 4.87 7.07
C LEU A 46 3.53 3.90 5.94
N GLU A 47 3.60 2.63 6.26
CA GLU A 47 3.86 1.58 5.27
C GLU A 47 2.65 0.68 5.21
N ILE A 48 2.15 0.46 4.00
CA ILE A 48 0.95 -0.34 3.77
C ILE A 48 1.28 -1.39 2.72
N VAL A 49 0.82 -2.60 2.94
CA VAL A 49 0.88 -3.65 1.93
C VAL A 49 -0.54 -4.09 1.60
N ILE A 50 -0.82 -4.28 0.31
CA ILE A 50 -2.12 -4.75 -0.16
C ILE A 50 -1.90 -6.06 -0.87
N TYR A 51 -2.54 -7.11 -0.36
CA TYR A 51 -2.41 -8.46 -0.91
C TYR A 51 -3.30 -8.61 -2.14
N ASP A 52 -3.07 -9.67 -2.90
CA ASP A 52 -3.80 -9.90 -4.14
C ASP A 52 -5.30 -10.08 -3.91
N SER A 53 -5.70 -10.48 -2.72
CA SER A 53 -7.11 -10.62 -2.35
C SER A 53 -7.80 -9.29 -2.08
N GLY A 54 -7.03 -8.21 -2.00
CA GLY A 54 -7.56 -6.91 -1.59
C GLY A 54 -7.45 -6.64 -0.10
N LEU A 55 -7.05 -7.63 0.67
CA LEU A 55 -6.75 -7.40 2.08
C LEU A 55 -5.49 -6.57 2.20
N TRP A 56 -5.42 -5.79 3.26
CA TRP A 56 -4.28 -4.89 3.44
C TRP A 56 -3.97 -4.75 4.91
N GLU A 57 -2.76 -4.29 5.19
CA GLU A 57 -2.37 -4.02 6.58
C GLU A 57 -1.24 -3.01 6.60
N PHE A 58 -1.11 -2.36 7.75
CA PHE A 58 0.06 -1.52 8.01
C PHE A 58 1.23 -2.41 8.39
N LEU A 59 2.39 -2.11 7.83
CA LEU A 59 3.59 -2.84 8.20
C LEU A 59 4.16 -2.24 9.47
N PRO A 60 4.70 -3.06 10.36
CA PRO A 60 5.33 -2.52 11.56
C PRO A 60 6.57 -1.74 11.21
N ASN A 61 6.81 -0.69 11.97
CA ASN A 61 8.03 0.09 11.85
C ASN A 61 9.12 -0.62 12.61
N GLU A 62 10.08 -1.16 11.89
CA GLU A 62 11.14 -1.96 12.49
C GLU A 62 12.09 -1.14 13.33
N ALA A 63 12.10 0.17 13.15
CA ALA A 63 13.03 1.02 13.89
C ALA A 63 12.59 1.26 15.30
N GLN A 64 11.48 0.75 15.70
CA GLN A 64 10.87 1.13 16.96
C GLN A 64 11.43 0.39 18.15
N PHE A 65 12.51 -0.31 17.99
CA PHE A 65 13.14 -0.93 19.17
C PHE A 65 14.59 -1.20 18.93
#